data_0aff7f4b0866dc46a717b23db25c1f2e
#
_entry.id   0aff7f4b0866dc46a717b23db25c1f2e
#
_cell.length_a   1.000
_cell.length_b   1.000
_cell.length_c   1.000
_cell.angle_alpha   90.00
_cell.angle_beta   90.00
_cell.angle_gamma   90.00
#
_symmetry.space_group_name_H-M   'P 1'
#
loop_
_entity.id
_entity.type
_entity.pdbx_description
1 polymer ?
#
loop_
_entity_poly.entity_id
_entity_poly.type
_entity_poly.pdbx_seq_one_letter_code
_entity_poly.pdbx_strand_id
1 'polypeptide(L)'
;LDTIAASSRRELNETFPSFVQQYLPKYGRPHVDRIGNLPVAIVIDQRKPAPNARSTVGTYTDIYSLLRLLFSRVGKPFVGYSDTFSFNHPQGRCTRCDGLGEIRELDVHKLVDFDKCLNDEDVIHYVTFQPGQWRWIRYACSGLFDLDKKIRDYTPEELRLFLYSPQIRLKNPPADWPKTAKYEGLVTRMYRSIINSEEGKIHQKVLEPMVTMGICPDCGGTRLN
;
A
#
# COMPACT_ATOMS: atom_id res chain seq x y z
N LEU A 1 26.42 6.46 29.09
CA LEU A 1 26.28 7.56 28.10
C LEU A 1 24.85 8.07 28.06
N ASP A 2 23.87 7.18 27.93
CA ASP A 2 22.45 7.54 27.83
C ASP A 2 21.92 8.27 29.06
N THR A 3 22.36 7.89 30.26
CA THR A 3 22.05 8.54 31.53
C THR A 3 22.47 10.00 31.54
N ILE A 4 23.72 10.26 31.14
CA ILE A 4 24.29 11.63 31.08
C ILE A 4 23.55 12.46 30.03
N ALA A 5 23.33 11.87 28.84
CA ALA A 5 22.64 12.56 27.77
C ALA A 5 21.16 12.86 28.12
N ALA A 6 20.46 11.94 28.77
CA ALA A 6 19.09 12.15 29.24
C ALA A 6 19.01 13.25 30.29
N SER A 7 19.93 13.29 31.26
CA SER A 7 19.96 14.33 32.29
C SER A 7 20.23 15.69 31.68
N SER A 8 21.28 15.81 30.85
CA SER A 8 21.63 17.06 30.18
C SER A 8 20.48 17.62 29.31
N ARG A 9 19.86 16.75 28.51
CA ARG A 9 18.70 17.15 27.66
C ARG A 9 17.50 17.58 28.49
N ARG A 10 17.27 16.92 29.62
CA ARG A 10 16.21 17.29 30.54
C ARG A 10 16.47 18.67 31.17
N GLU A 11 17.65 18.90 31.70
CA GLU A 11 18.03 20.21 32.24
C GLU A 11 17.93 21.31 31.18
N LEU A 12 18.36 21.05 29.95
CA LEU A 12 18.17 21.95 28.81
C LEU A 12 16.67 22.23 28.54
N ASN A 13 15.83 21.19 28.52
CA ASN A 13 14.40 21.37 28.28
C ASN A 13 13.74 22.23 29.36
N GLU A 14 14.17 22.12 30.60
CA GLU A 14 13.67 22.92 31.74
C GLU A 14 14.01 24.42 31.60
N THR A 15 14.98 24.79 30.77
CA THR A 15 15.31 26.22 30.51
C THR A 15 14.36 26.90 29.55
N PHE A 16 13.56 26.13 28.78
CA PHE A 16 12.60 26.70 27.83
C PHE A 16 11.27 27.08 28.52
N PRO A 17 10.52 28.05 27.96
CA PRO A 17 9.17 28.37 28.45
C PRO A 17 8.26 27.15 28.41
N SER A 18 7.32 27.06 29.33
CA SER A 18 6.42 25.91 29.49
C SER A 18 5.63 25.56 28.22
N PHE A 19 5.28 26.57 27.42
CA PHE A 19 4.66 26.35 26.11
C PHE A 19 5.55 25.55 25.17
N VAL A 20 6.84 25.88 25.12
CA VAL A 20 7.83 25.16 24.25
C VAL A 20 8.08 23.76 24.77
N GLN A 21 8.14 23.58 26.11
CA GLN A 21 8.36 22.26 26.73
C GLN A 21 7.31 21.22 26.35
N GLN A 22 6.08 21.64 26.00
CA GLN A 22 5.01 20.70 25.57
C GLN A 22 5.33 20.00 24.25
N TYR A 23 6.10 20.65 23.39
CA TYR A 23 6.48 20.13 22.07
C TYR A 23 7.84 19.42 22.05
N LEU A 24 8.63 19.53 23.12
CA LEU A 24 9.93 18.89 23.21
C LEU A 24 9.81 17.42 23.66
N PRO A 25 10.73 16.55 23.21
CA PRO A 25 10.77 15.17 23.68
C PRO A 25 10.91 15.10 25.20
N LYS A 26 10.08 14.29 25.85
CA LYS A 26 10.15 14.08 27.29
C LYS A 26 11.16 12.99 27.61
N TYR A 27 12.17 13.32 28.39
CA TYR A 27 13.17 12.38 28.89
C TYR A 27 12.82 11.95 30.30
N GLY A 28 12.82 10.64 30.57
CA GLY A 28 12.63 10.11 31.92
C GLY A 28 13.76 10.55 32.84
N ARG A 29 13.45 10.65 34.15
CA ARG A 29 14.48 10.90 35.15
C ARG A 29 15.38 9.68 35.29
N PRO A 30 16.69 9.78 35.03
CA PRO A 30 17.60 8.65 35.23
C PRO A 30 17.73 8.29 36.73
N HIS A 31 17.89 7.00 37.00
CA HIS A 31 18.13 6.49 38.35
C HIS A 31 19.60 6.76 38.75
N VAL A 32 19.84 7.92 39.34
CA VAL A 32 21.16 8.31 39.84
C VAL A 32 20.99 9.11 41.12
N ASP A 33 21.94 9.00 42.03
CA ASP A 33 21.91 9.69 43.31
C ASP A 33 22.09 11.19 43.14
N ARG A 34 23.03 11.59 42.28
CA ARG A 34 23.31 13.02 41.98
C ARG A 34 24.04 13.16 40.66
N ILE A 35 23.56 14.06 39.81
CA ILE A 35 24.29 14.59 38.65
C ILE A 35 24.18 16.11 38.70
N GLY A 36 25.31 16.81 38.44
CA GLY A 36 25.31 18.27 38.41
C GLY A 36 26.42 18.79 37.50
N ASN A 37 26.34 20.07 37.14
CA ASN A 37 27.28 20.75 36.25
C ASN A 37 27.45 20.09 34.88
N LEU A 38 26.33 19.60 34.32
CA LEU A 38 26.34 18.98 33.00
C LEU A 38 26.35 20.05 31.89
N PRO A 39 27.34 20.04 31.00
CA PRO A 39 27.25 20.82 29.78
C PRO A 39 26.16 20.24 28.86
N VAL A 40 25.74 21.04 27.88
CA VAL A 40 24.81 20.55 26.86
C VAL A 40 25.40 19.36 26.10
N ALA A 41 24.77 18.21 26.23
CA ALA A 41 25.24 16.98 25.60
C ALA A 41 24.68 16.85 24.18
N ILE A 42 25.57 16.81 23.19
CA ILE A 42 25.26 16.48 21.82
C ILE A 42 25.58 14.99 21.61
N VAL A 43 24.57 14.16 21.39
CA VAL A 43 24.76 12.74 21.13
C VAL A 43 24.74 12.52 19.62
N ILE A 44 25.86 12.03 19.10
CA ILE A 44 25.97 11.59 17.70
C ILE A 44 26.03 10.07 17.72
N ASP A 45 25.02 9.44 17.17
CA ASP A 45 24.93 7.99 17.04
C ASP A 45 24.76 7.57 15.59
N GLN A 46 25.18 6.35 15.29
CA GLN A 46 25.01 5.74 13.96
C GLN A 46 23.70 4.96 13.88
N ARG A 47 22.57 5.64 14.08
CA ARG A 47 21.27 4.99 13.88
C ARG A 47 20.95 4.92 12.40
N LYS A 48 20.53 3.75 11.95
CA LYS A 48 19.94 3.63 10.61
C LYS A 48 18.67 4.47 10.56
N PRO A 49 18.47 5.27 9.50
CA PRO A 49 17.20 5.97 9.30
C PRO A 49 16.05 4.97 9.33
N ALA A 50 14.94 5.36 9.93
CA ALA A 50 13.72 4.53 9.90
C ALA A 50 13.31 4.28 8.44
N PRO A 51 12.91 3.06 8.09
CA PRO A 51 12.44 2.74 6.74
C PRO A 51 11.30 3.66 6.34
N ASN A 52 11.46 4.38 5.24
CA ASN A 52 10.41 5.23 4.68
C ASN A 52 10.36 5.00 3.17
N ALA A 53 9.22 4.51 2.69
CA ALA A 53 9.00 4.21 1.28
C ALA A 53 9.17 5.44 0.35
N ARG A 54 9.02 6.65 0.89
CA ARG A 54 9.19 7.91 0.16
C ARG A 54 10.59 8.53 0.31
N SER A 55 11.49 7.87 1.02
CA SER A 55 12.88 8.32 1.18
C SER A 55 13.81 7.51 0.30
N THR A 56 14.70 8.19 -0.38
CA THR A 56 15.78 7.60 -1.20
C THR A 56 17.12 8.19 -0.76
N VAL A 57 18.22 7.60 -1.19
CA VAL A 57 19.55 8.18 -0.95
C VAL A 57 19.60 9.62 -1.43
N GLY A 58 19.06 9.92 -2.61
CA GLY A 58 19.05 11.27 -3.16
C GLY A 58 18.26 12.29 -2.33
N THR A 59 17.12 11.87 -1.72
CA THR A 59 16.34 12.75 -0.83
C THR A 59 16.98 12.90 0.54
N TYR A 60 17.64 11.86 1.03
CA TYR A 60 18.32 11.89 2.34
C TYR A 60 19.59 12.74 2.34
N THR A 61 20.32 12.73 1.22
CA THR A 61 21.55 13.52 1.03
C THR A 61 21.31 14.91 0.42
N ASP A 62 20.05 15.25 0.14
CA ASP A 62 19.59 16.47 -0.54
C ASP A 62 20.10 16.65 -2.00
N ILE A 63 20.81 15.68 -2.53
CA ILE A 63 21.29 15.69 -3.93
C ILE A 63 20.10 15.77 -4.90
N TYR A 64 18.97 15.12 -4.56
CA TYR A 64 17.79 15.08 -5.41
C TYR A 64 17.18 16.47 -5.62
N SER A 65 17.22 17.35 -4.63
CA SER A 65 16.75 18.74 -4.75
C SER A 65 17.53 19.49 -5.80
N LEU A 66 18.86 19.34 -5.82
CA LEU A 66 19.74 19.95 -6.80
C LEU A 66 19.51 19.40 -8.20
N LEU A 67 19.33 18.08 -8.34
CA LEU A 67 19.02 17.45 -9.62
C LEU A 67 17.67 17.94 -10.19
N ARG A 68 16.63 18.04 -9.38
CA ARG A 68 15.32 18.57 -9.79
C ARG A 68 15.45 20.02 -10.28
N LEU A 69 16.22 20.83 -9.58
CA LEU A 69 16.49 22.20 -9.99
C LEU A 69 17.23 22.24 -11.33
N LEU A 70 18.26 21.43 -11.49
CA LEU A 70 19.05 21.34 -12.73
C LEU A 70 18.14 20.95 -13.91
N PHE A 71 17.39 19.86 -13.79
CA PHE A 71 16.49 19.41 -14.87
C PHE A 71 15.41 20.44 -15.21
N SER A 72 14.90 21.16 -14.22
CA SER A 72 13.93 22.23 -14.45
C SER A 72 14.50 23.42 -15.23
N ARG A 73 15.82 23.61 -15.22
CA ARG A 73 16.47 24.75 -15.90
C ARG A 73 17.03 24.42 -17.26
N VAL A 74 17.59 23.20 -17.42
CA VAL A 74 18.29 22.80 -18.65
C VAL A 74 17.56 21.74 -19.45
N GLY A 75 16.54 21.09 -18.88
CA GLY A 75 15.76 20.03 -19.53
C GLY A 75 15.00 20.54 -20.75
N LYS A 76 14.98 19.75 -21.80
CA LYS A 76 14.22 20.02 -23.03
C LYS A 76 13.42 18.77 -23.42
N PRO A 77 12.12 18.93 -23.77
CA PRO A 77 11.33 20.15 -23.71
C PRO A 77 11.12 20.66 -22.26
N PHE A 78 10.77 21.92 -22.10
CA PHE A 78 10.40 22.43 -20.78
C PHE A 78 9.07 21.81 -20.34
N VAL A 79 9.09 21.05 -19.25
CA VAL A 79 7.91 20.34 -18.71
C VAL A 79 7.40 20.94 -17.39
N GLY A 80 8.12 21.90 -16.83
CA GLY A 80 7.74 22.58 -15.59
C GLY A 80 8.90 22.87 -14.65
N TYR A 81 8.59 23.39 -13.47
CA TYR A 81 9.55 23.71 -12.43
C TYR A 81 9.99 22.47 -11.64
N SER A 82 10.86 22.64 -10.65
CA SER A 82 11.47 21.56 -9.86
C SER A 82 10.47 20.57 -9.26
N ASP A 83 9.24 20.98 -8.98
CA ASP A 83 8.19 20.15 -8.39
C ASP A 83 7.67 19.10 -9.37
N THR A 84 7.68 19.36 -10.67
CA THR A 84 7.33 18.39 -11.73
C THR A 84 8.29 17.21 -11.78
N PHE A 85 9.52 17.38 -11.29
CA PHE A 85 10.52 16.32 -11.21
C PHE A 85 10.53 15.62 -9.84
N SER A 86 9.51 15.84 -8.99
CA SER A 86 9.44 15.27 -7.66
C SER A 86 8.43 14.15 -7.58
N PHE A 87 8.89 12.94 -7.27
CA PHE A 87 7.99 11.82 -7.00
C PHE A 87 7.18 11.95 -5.69
N ASN A 88 7.47 12.96 -4.88
CA ASN A 88 6.71 13.29 -3.67
C ASN A 88 5.69 14.43 -3.89
N HIS A 89 5.72 15.08 -5.07
CA HIS A 89 4.82 16.18 -5.39
C HIS A 89 3.72 15.72 -6.37
N PRO A 90 2.46 16.16 -6.22
CA PRO A 90 1.35 15.74 -7.08
C PRO A 90 1.58 15.92 -8.57
N GLN A 91 2.32 16.96 -8.97
CA GLN A 91 2.61 17.23 -10.37
C GLN A 91 3.63 16.28 -11.02
N GLY A 92 4.52 15.69 -10.23
CA GLY A 92 5.60 14.86 -10.75
C GLY A 92 5.45 13.39 -10.44
N ARG A 93 4.65 13.03 -9.44
CA ARG A 93 4.52 11.63 -9.03
C ARG A 93 3.68 10.82 -10.02
N CYS A 94 4.06 9.58 -10.23
CA CYS A 94 3.22 8.64 -10.94
C CYS A 94 1.88 8.47 -10.20
N THR A 95 0.78 8.67 -10.91
CA THR A 95 -0.57 8.62 -10.35
C THR A 95 -0.99 7.22 -9.93
N ARG A 96 -0.48 6.18 -10.59
CA ARG A 96 -0.83 4.79 -10.30
C ARG A 96 -0.20 4.29 -9.00
N CYS A 97 1.08 4.55 -8.78
CA CYS A 97 1.79 4.10 -7.58
C CYS A 97 1.96 5.21 -6.53
N ASP A 98 1.39 6.38 -6.77
CA ASP A 98 1.49 7.54 -5.89
C ASP A 98 2.94 7.93 -5.55
N GLY A 99 3.85 7.75 -6.52
CA GLY A 99 5.28 8.04 -6.35
C GLY A 99 6.06 7.00 -5.56
N LEU A 100 5.51 5.82 -5.31
CA LEU A 100 6.20 4.74 -4.61
C LEU A 100 7.10 3.90 -5.53
N GLY A 101 6.80 3.85 -6.83
CA GLY A 101 7.53 3.04 -7.81
C GLY A 101 7.11 1.58 -7.83
N GLU A 102 6.40 1.16 -6.79
CA GLU A 102 5.91 -0.20 -6.59
C GLU A 102 4.42 -0.17 -6.33
N ILE A 103 3.73 -1.24 -6.70
CA ILE A 103 2.30 -1.43 -6.42
C ILE A 103 2.10 -2.78 -5.72
N ARG A 104 1.04 -2.86 -4.96
CA ARG A 104 0.57 -4.13 -4.42
C ARG A 104 -0.22 -4.84 -5.49
N GLU A 105 0.27 -5.97 -5.94
CA GLU A 105 -0.41 -6.82 -6.90
C GLU A 105 -0.93 -8.07 -6.23
N LEU A 106 -2.16 -8.44 -6.58
CA LEU A 106 -2.77 -9.66 -6.10
C LEU A 106 -2.26 -10.83 -6.94
N ASP A 107 -1.63 -11.79 -6.30
CA ASP A 107 -1.21 -13.05 -6.91
C ASP A 107 -2.43 -13.94 -7.11
N VAL A 108 -2.89 -14.02 -8.35
CA VAL A 108 -4.11 -14.77 -8.70
C VAL A 108 -3.95 -16.26 -8.41
N HIS A 109 -2.74 -16.82 -8.56
CA HIS A 109 -2.47 -18.25 -8.29
C HIS A 109 -2.48 -18.57 -6.79
N LYS A 110 -2.28 -17.58 -5.93
CA LYS A 110 -2.46 -17.73 -4.50
C LYS A 110 -3.88 -17.45 -4.03
N LEU A 111 -4.65 -16.71 -4.83
CA LEU A 111 -6.04 -16.41 -4.53
C LEU A 111 -6.99 -17.51 -5.00
N VAL A 112 -6.71 -18.14 -6.14
CA VAL A 112 -7.60 -19.09 -6.81
C VAL A 112 -6.87 -20.42 -7.04
N ASP A 113 -7.51 -21.49 -6.63
CA ASP A 113 -7.09 -22.85 -6.99
C ASP A 113 -7.65 -23.21 -8.37
N PHE A 114 -6.80 -23.21 -9.37
CA PHE A 114 -7.17 -23.47 -10.77
C PHE A 114 -7.55 -24.95 -11.03
N ASP A 115 -7.18 -25.87 -10.16
CA ASP A 115 -7.49 -27.29 -10.29
C ASP A 115 -8.88 -27.65 -9.74
N LYS A 116 -9.56 -26.70 -9.12
CA LYS A 116 -10.90 -26.81 -8.56
C LYS A 116 -11.96 -26.18 -9.46
N CYS A 117 -13.22 -26.54 -9.22
CA CYS A 117 -14.40 -25.92 -9.82
C CYS A 117 -15.06 -24.95 -8.84
N LEU A 118 -16.01 -24.11 -9.31
CA LEU A 118 -16.67 -23.11 -8.45
C LEU A 118 -17.50 -23.71 -7.32
N ASN A 119 -17.90 -24.98 -7.42
CA ASN A 119 -18.65 -25.70 -6.39
C ASN A 119 -17.75 -26.28 -5.29
N ASP A 120 -16.43 -26.35 -5.52
CA ASP A 120 -15.51 -26.91 -4.52
C ASP A 120 -15.25 -25.93 -3.39
N GLU A 121 -15.02 -26.46 -2.19
CA GLU A 121 -14.54 -25.69 -1.05
C GLU A 121 -13.12 -25.15 -1.33
N ASP A 122 -12.84 -23.95 -0.82
CA ASP A 122 -11.53 -23.28 -0.95
C ASP A 122 -11.03 -23.09 -2.39
N VAL A 123 -11.94 -23.02 -3.36
CA VAL A 123 -11.58 -22.64 -4.73
C VAL A 123 -11.06 -21.21 -4.80
N ILE A 124 -11.60 -20.32 -3.98
CA ILE A 124 -11.11 -18.95 -3.78
C ILE A 124 -10.65 -18.85 -2.32
N HIS A 125 -9.38 -18.64 -2.11
CA HIS A 125 -8.72 -18.63 -0.79
C HIS A 125 -9.07 -17.38 0.04
N TYR A 126 -10.34 -16.98 0.04
CA TYR A 126 -10.81 -15.87 0.87
C TYR A 126 -12.17 -16.19 1.48
N VAL A 127 -12.30 -16.02 2.78
CA VAL A 127 -13.41 -16.51 3.60
C VAL A 127 -14.81 -16.16 3.08
N THR A 128 -14.99 -14.98 2.53
CA THR A 128 -16.31 -14.52 2.06
C THR A 128 -16.68 -14.99 0.65
N PHE A 129 -15.81 -15.75 0.01
CA PHE A 129 -16.02 -16.34 -1.31
C PHE A 129 -16.19 -17.86 -1.28
N GLN A 130 -16.37 -18.44 -0.10
CA GLN A 130 -16.64 -19.88 0.03
C GLN A 130 -18.03 -20.22 -0.50
N PRO A 131 -18.27 -21.46 -0.97
CA PRO A 131 -19.57 -21.93 -1.42
C PRO A 131 -20.68 -21.59 -0.41
N GLY A 132 -21.79 -21.06 -0.92
CA GLY A 132 -22.92 -20.59 -0.11
C GLY A 132 -22.76 -19.17 0.47
N GLN A 133 -21.60 -18.58 0.45
CA GLN A 133 -21.41 -17.19 0.91
C GLN A 133 -21.94 -16.19 -0.12
N TRP A 134 -22.35 -15.01 0.35
CA TRP A 134 -23.00 -14.00 -0.49
C TRP A 134 -22.12 -13.46 -1.65
N ARG A 135 -20.79 -13.51 -1.53
CA ARG A 135 -19.88 -13.14 -2.62
C ARG A 135 -19.74 -14.26 -3.64
N TRP A 136 -19.65 -15.51 -3.19
CA TRP A 136 -19.63 -16.67 -4.06
C TRP A 136 -20.90 -16.77 -4.94
N ILE A 137 -22.07 -16.51 -4.36
CA ILE A 137 -23.35 -16.49 -5.08
C ILE A 137 -23.30 -15.57 -6.31
N ARG A 138 -22.50 -14.49 -6.27
CA ARG A 138 -22.31 -13.59 -7.41
C ARG A 138 -21.62 -14.24 -8.61
N TYR A 139 -20.87 -15.29 -8.41
CA TYR A 139 -20.22 -16.07 -9.47
C TYR A 139 -21.10 -17.27 -9.84
N ALA A 140 -21.55 -18.01 -8.88
CA ALA A 140 -22.36 -19.20 -9.06
C ALA A 140 -23.71 -18.90 -9.73
N CYS A 141 -24.46 -17.90 -9.25
CA CYS A 141 -25.78 -17.54 -9.80
C CYS A 141 -25.71 -16.54 -10.96
N SER A 142 -24.53 -16.27 -11.51
CA SER A 142 -24.40 -15.33 -12.65
C SER A 142 -24.88 -15.92 -13.97
N GLY A 143 -24.88 -17.25 -14.10
CA GLY A 143 -25.14 -17.95 -15.36
C GLY A 143 -24.02 -17.78 -16.41
N LEU A 144 -22.87 -17.24 -15.99
CA LEU A 144 -21.74 -16.98 -16.88
C LEU A 144 -20.75 -18.15 -16.93
N PHE A 145 -20.77 -19.03 -15.93
CA PHE A 145 -19.78 -20.09 -15.75
C PHE A 145 -20.49 -21.42 -15.51
N ASP A 146 -19.88 -22.48 -16.02
CA ASP A 146 -20.17 -23.83 -15.63
C ASP A 146 -19.52 -24.11 -14.27
N LEU A 147 -20.35 -24.41 -13.26
CA LEU A 147 -19.91 -24.56 -11.88
C LEU A 147 -19.09 -25.83 -11.62
N ASP A 148 -19.22 -26.83 -12.48
CA ASP A 148 -18.55 -28.12 -12.38
C ASP A 148 -17.29 -28.19 -13.27
N LYS A 149 -17.05 -27.14 -14.06
CA LYS A 149 -15.86 -26.99 -14.89
C LYS A 149 -14.70 -26.45 -14.07
N LYS A 150 -13.53 -27.09 -14.15
CA LYS A 150 -12.32 -26.59 -13.48
C LYS A 150 -11.91 -25.22 -14.03
N ILE A 151 -11.44 -24.33 -13.16
CA ILE A 151 -11.06 -22.97 -13.58
C ILE A 151 -9.93 -22.98 -14.61
N ARG A 152 -9.00 -23.94 -14.53
CA ARG A 152 -7.92 -24.09 -15.53
C ARG A 152 -8.44 -24.40 -16.94
N ASP A 153 -9.62 -24.99 -17.05
CA ASP A 153 -10.24 -25.38 -18.33
C ASP A 153 -11.11 -24.24 -18.90
N TYR A 154 -11.19 -23.10 -18.23
CA TYR A 154 -11.90 -21.93 -18.75
C TYR A 154 -11.22 -21.41 -20.01
N THR A 155 -12.03 -20.98 -20.97
CA THR A 155 -11.51 -20.25 -22.12
C THR A 155 -10.85 -18.95 -21.70
N PRO A 156 -9.96 -18.37 -22.50
CA PRO A 156 -9.34 -17.08 -22.20
C PRO A 156 -10.37 -15.96 -21.92
N GLU A 157 -11.53 -16.02 -22.60
CA GLU A 157 -12.62 -15.06 -22.40
C GLU A 157 -13.35 -15.29 -21.06
N GLU A 158 -13.68 -16.54 -20.74
CA GLU A 158 -14.27 -16.91 -19.45
C GLU A 158 -13.34 -16.52 -18.29
N LEU A 159 -12.03 -16.82 -18.42
CA LEU A 159 -11.04 -16.50 -17.40
C LEU A 159 -10.89 -14.97 -17.22
N ARG A 160 -10.86 -14.22 -18.32
CA ARG A 160 -10.83 -12.77 -18.27
C ARG A 160 -12.09 -12.20 -17.62
N LEU A 161 -13.25 -12.76 -17.95
CA LEU A 161 -14.53 -12.36 -17.37
C LEU A 161 -14.55 -12.68 -15.86
N PHE A 162 -14.10 -13.88 -15.48
CA PHE A 162 -14.06 -14.32 -14.09
C PHE A 162 -13.13 -13.44 -13.22
N LEU A 163 -11.94 -13.11 -13.73
CA LEU A 163 -10.93 -12.40 -12.95
C LEU A 163 -11.03 -10.87 -13.04
N TYR A 164 -11.25 -10.32 -14.24
CA TYR A 164 -10.98 -8.90 -14.52
C TYR A 164 -12.17 -8.12 -15.07
N SER A 165 -13.37 -8.70 -15.14
CA SER A 165 -14.54 -7.97 -15.64
C SER A 165 -14.77 -6.69 -14.82
N PRO A 166 -15.02 -5.54 -15.48
CA PRO A 166 -15.54 -4.37 -14.79
C PRO A 166 -16.97 -4.66 -14.27
N GLN A 167 -17.52 -3.73 -13.49
CA GLN A 167 -18.91 -3.85 -13.05
C GLN A 167 -19.87 -3.78 -14.24
N ILE A 168 -20.56 -4.87 -14.51
CA ILE A 168 -21.55 -4.97 -15.57
C ILE A 168 -22.91 -5.38 -15.02
N ARG A 169 -23.99 -4.92 -15.68
CA ARG A 169 -25.34 -5.48 -15.48
C ARG A 169 -25.51 -6.66 -16.44
N LEU A 170 -25.96 -7.78 -15.91
CA LEU A 170 -26.29 -8.92 -16.75
C LEU A 170 -27.52 -8.59 -17.61
N LYS A 171 -27.46 -8.89 -18.90
CA LYS A 171 -28.59 -8.65 -19.83
C LYS A 171 -29.75 -9.57 -19.56
N ASN A 172 -29.46 -10.86 -19.30
CA ASN A 172 -30.46 -11.91 -19.02
C ASN A 172 -30.06 -12.62 -17.72
N PRO A 173 -30.26 -11.99 -16.54
CA PRO A 173 -29.88 -12.62 -15.30
C PRO A 173 -30.77 -13.81 -14.98
N PRO A 174 -30.23 -14.91 -14.41
CA PRO A 174 -31.00 -16.01 -13.86
C PRO A 174 -32.00 -15.54 -12.79
N ALA A 175 -33.02 -16.35 -12.51
CA ALA A 175 -34.06 -15.99 -11.54
C ALA A 175 -33.54 -15.69 -10.14
N ASP A 176 -32.50 -16.40 -9.74
CA ASP A 176 -31.82 -16.24 -8.41
C ASP A 176 -30.88 -15.06 -8.35
N TRP A 177 -30.65 -14.33 -9.46
CA TRP A 177 -29.79 -13.18 -9.48
C TRP A 177 -30.47 -11.96 -8.83
N PRO A 178 -29.83 -11.30 -7.82
CA PRO A 178 -30.43 -10.14 -7.18
C PRO A 178 -30.62 -8.98 -8.16
N LYS A 179 -31.84 -8.43 -8.23
CA LYS A 179 -32.23 -7.38 -9.23
C LYS A 179 -31.32 -6.15 -9.27
N THR A 180 -30.74 -5.79 -8.14
CA THR A 180 -29.82 -4.63 -8.02
C THR A 180 -28.35 -5.01 -8.19
N ALA A 181 -28.05 -6.30 -8.31
CA ALA A 181 -26.69 -6.77 -8.36
C ALA A 181 -26.03 -6.46 -9.70
N LYS A 182 -24.74 -6.13 -9.62
CA LYS A 182 -23.85 -6.08 -10.77
C LYS A 182 -22.86 -7.21 -10.67
N TYR A 183 -22.55 -7.83 -11.79
CA TYR A 183 -21.44 -8.76 -11.89
C TYR A 183 -20.13 -7.98 -11.96
N GLU A 184 -19.09 -8.52 -11.39
CA GLU A 184 -17.74 -7.93 -11.35
C GLU A 184 -16.71 -9.04 -11.20
N GLY A 185 -15.61 -8.96 -11.94
CA GLY A 185 -14.52 -9.92 -11.85
C GLY A 185 -13.89 -9.98 -10.46
N LEU A 186 -13.34 -11.14 -10.11
CA LEU A 186 -12.83 -11.43 -8.78
C LEU A 186 -11.72 -10.44 -8.36
N VAL A 187 -10.68 -10.28 -9.18
CA VAL A 187 -9.57 -9.36 -8.92
C VAL A 187 -10.05 -7.92 -8.83
N THR A 188 -10.91 -7.50 -9.77
CA THR A 188 -11.51 -6.16 -9.76
C THR A 188 -12.26 -5.89 -8.46
N ARG A 189 -13.03 -6.86 -7.99
CA ARG A 189 -13.76 -6.79 -6.72
C ARG A 189 -12.82 -6.77 -5.52
N MET A 190 -11.77 -7.59 -5.51
CA MET A 190 -10.79 -7.62 -4.43
C MET A 190 -10.14 -6.25 -4.22
N TYR A 191 -9.71 -5.59 -5.31
CA TYR A 191 -9.13 -4.24 -5.20
C TYR A 191 -10.15 -3.21 -4.75
N ARG A 192 -11.37 -3.21 -5.31
CA ARG A 192 -12.38 -2.21 -5.02
C ARG A 192 -12.93 -2.29 -3.61
N SER A 193 -13.24 -3.49 -3.14
CA SER A 193 -14.05 -3.66 -1.92
C SER A 193 -13.34 -4.34 -0.75
N ILE A 194 -12.13 -4.84 -0.95
CA ILE A 194 -11.41 -5.58 0.10
C ILE A 194 -10.05 -4.93 0.36
N ILE A 195 -9.12 -4.98 -0.60
CA ILE A 195 -7.72 -4.59 -0.37
C ILE A 195 -7.58 -3.16 0.17
N ASN A 196 -8.37 -2.23 -0.36
CA ASN A 196 -8.32 -0.81 0.01
C ASN A 196 -9.40 -0.40 1.03
N SER A 197 -10.05 -1.36 1.70
CA SER A 197 -11.14 -1.11 2.66
C SER A 197 -10.74 -1.46 4.08
N GLU A 198 -11.60 -1.09 5.05
CA GLU A 198 -11.44 -1.51 6.44
C GLU A 198 -11.50 -3.05 6.59
N GLU A 199 -12.27 -3.75 5.75
CA GLU A 199 -12.31 -5.21 5.71
C GLU A 199 -10.91 -5.79 5.41
N GLY A 200 -10.18 -5.18 4.48
CA GLY A 200 -8.81 -5.57 4.16
C GLY A 200 -7.85 -5.41 5.33
N LYS A 201 -8.03 -4.38 6.15
CA LYS A 201 -7.24 -4.20 7.37
C LYS A 201 -7.53 -5.28 8.41
N ILE A 202 -8.80 -5.64 8.60
CA ILE A 202 -9.22 -6.70 9.53
C ILE A 202 -8.64 -8.05 9.10
N HIS A 203 -8.64 -8.34 7.80
CA HIS A 203 -8.18 -9.61 7.24
C HIS A 203 -6.75 -9.54 6.66
N GLN A 204 -5.94 -8.58 7.09
CA GLN A 204 -4.59 -8.37 6.57
C GLN A 204 -3.74 -9.63 6.57
N LYS A 205 -3.78 -10.42 7.64
CA LYS A 205 -3.01 -11.68 7.75
C LYS A 205 -3.38 -12.72 6.68
N VAL A 206 -4.62 -12.69 6.19
CA VAL A 206 -5.10 -13.58 5.12
C VAL A 206 -4.70 -13.05 3.76
N LEU A 207 -4.67 -11.73 3.59
CA LEU A 207 -4.34 -11.06 2.33
C LEU A 207 -2.83 -10.97 2.07
N GLU A 208 -2.02 -10.79 3.12
CA GLU A 208 -0.55 -10.67 3.00
C GLU A 208 0.11 -11.75 2.15
N PRO A 209 -0.21 -13.05 2.31
CA PRO A 209 0.38 -14.09 1.47
C PRO A 209 -0.03 -14.01 0.00
N MET A 210 -1.18 -13.40 -0.30
CA MET A 210 -1.75 -13.29 -1.64
C MET A 210 -1.33 -12.01 -2.37
N VAL A 211 -0.72 -11.06 -1.64
CA VAL A 211 -0.29 -9.78 -2.21
C VAL A 211 1.22 -9.78 -2.37
N THR A 212 1.66 -9.52 -3.58
CA THR A 212 3.07 -9.32 -3.90
C THR A 212 3.35 -7.85 -4.21
N MET A 213 4.58 -7.42 -3.96
CA MET A 213 5.03 -6.09 -4.37
C MET A 213 5.63 -6.21 -5.77
N GLY A 214 5.01 -5.54 -6.72
CA GLY A 214 5.46 -5.49 -8.11
C GLY A 214 5.94 -4.09 -8.50
N ILE A 215 6.81 -4.02 -9.51
CA ILE A 215 7.22 -2.75 -10.11
C ILE A 215 6.00 -2.12 -10.78
N CYS A 216 5.77 -0.83 -10.53
CA CYS A 216 4.65 -0.13 -11.15
C CYS A 216 4.77 -0.16 -12.68
N PRO A 217 3.79 -0.73 -13.41
CA PRO A 217 3.89 -0.85 -14.87
C PRO A 217 3.81 0.48 -15.61
N ASP A 218 3.20 1.51 -15.02
CA ASP A 218 3.05 2.81 -15.66
C ASP A 218 4.37 3.60 -15.64
N CYS A 219 5.06 3.61 -14.51
CA CYS A 219 6.31 4.35 -14.40
C CYS A 219 7.58 3.46 -14.46
N GLY A 220 7.44 2.12 -14.58
CA GLY A 220 8.58 1.23 -14.61
C GLY A 220 9.52 1.33 -13.39
N GLY A 221 8.98 1.73 -12.23
CA GLY A 221 9.76 1.92 -11.01
C GLY A 221 10.39 3.31 -10.85
N THR A 222 10.30 4.19 -11.85
CA THR A 222 10.90 5.55 -11.79
C THR A 222 10.23 6.48 -10.79
N ARG A 223 9.01 6.17 -10.36
CA ARG A 223 8.17 6.96 -9.44
C ARG A 223 7.58 8.25 -10.03
N LEU A 224 8.01 8.63 -11.22
CA LEU A 224 7.57 9.85 -11.92
C LEU A 224 6.50 9.52 -12.97
N ASN A 225 5.67 10.53 -13.31
CA ASN A 225 4.69 10.43 -14.40
C ASN A 225 5.32 10.72 -15.76
#